data_ae37556d5e754469d489770372b1ae13
#
_entry.id   ae37556d5e754469d489770372b1ae13
#
_cell.length_a   1.000
_cell.length_b   1.000
_cell.length_c   1.000
_cell.angle_alpha   90.00
_cell.angle_beta   90.00
_cell.angle_gamma   90.00
#
_symmetry.space_group_name_H-M   'P 1'
#
loop_
_entity.id
_entity.type
_entity.pdbx_description
1 polymer ?
#
loop_
_entity_poly.entity_id
_entity_poly.type
_entity_poly.pdbx_seq_one_letter_code
_entity_poly.pdbx_strand_id
1 'polypeptide(L)'
;NSGMMGGNISHEFMSVADCGEDTIFLSPDMTSYKANREIAVSALKFEKTEPELPLEKVHTPGQKTIEEVAGFLGVKPENTGKAVFYADDEGKLVFVMIRGDFEVNETKLQNHLKINELKFANDEQIRAAGAVPGFASPVGIDPAKVRIVIDNSVAGTANLVVGANETDYHYRNFNYGRDLSGADVADIATVREGDPCPVTGQPLLMKRGIEVGNIFQLGTKYSKPMNCNYLDKDGKSHPMIMGCYGIGVGRTMASVVEDSHDDYGPVWPMSIAPY
;
A
#
# COMPACT_ATOMS: atom_id res chain seq x y z
N ASN A 1 6.55 3.90 -6.69
CA ASN A 1 7.84 3.89 -5.99
C ASN A 1 8.92 3.41 -6.95
N SER A 2 9.95 4.22 -7.18
CA SER A 2 11.09 3.83 -8.04
C SER A 2 12.21 3.13 -7.25
N GLY A 3 11.94 2.73 -6.03
CA GLY A 3 12.87 2.00 -5.16
C GLY A 3 14.23 2.70 -5.00
N MET A 4 15.30 1.91 -4.84
CA MET A 4 16.67 2.42 -4.71
C MET A 4 17.17 3.20 -5.94
N MET A 5 16.65 2.89 -7.14
CA MET A 5 16.97 3.65 -8.36
C MET A 5 16.53 5.10 -8.24
N GLY A 6 15.40 5.35 -7.58
CA GLY A 6 14.83 6.69 -7.42
C GLY A 6 14.34 7.27 -8.74
N GLY A 7 14.06 8.56 -8.72
CA GLY A 7 13.41 9.26 -9.83
C GLY A 7 11.94 9.53 -9.54
N ASN A 8 11.29 10.27 -10.41
CA ASN A 8 9.92 10.73 -10.18
C ASN A 8 8.86 9.73 -10.66
N ILE A 9 9.16 9.01 -11.74
CA ILE A 9 8.23 8.08 -12.38
C ILE A 9 9.02 6.82 -12.79
N SER A 10 8.42 5.66 -12.56
CA SER A 10 8.85 4.38 -13.12
C SER A 10 7.68 3.65 -13.75
N HIS A 11 7.98 2.88 -14.80
CA HIS A 11 7.05 1.94 -15.42
C HIS A 11 7.72 0.58 -15.52
N GLU A 12 6.93 -0.45 -15.33
CA GLU A 12 7.33 -1.85 -15.44
C GLU A 12 6.57 -2.49 -16.60
N PHE A 13 7.26 -3.31 -17.38
CA PHE A 13 6.66 -4.11 -18.42
C PHE A 13 6.49 -5.53 -17.89
N MET A 14 5.25 -5.96 -17.76
CA MET A 14 4.89 -7.24 -17.16
C MET A 14 4.35 -8.20 -18.22
N SER A 15 4.87 -9.42 -18.26
CA SER A 15 4.23 -10.55 -18.93
C SER A 15 3.29 -11.22 -17.94
N VAL A 16 2.02 -11.39 -18.33
CA VAL A 16 1.03 -12.07 -17.46
C VAL A 16 1.27 -13.57 -17.54
N ALA A 17 1.63 -14.18 -16.41
CA ALA A 17 1.88 -15.62 -16.31
C ALA A 17 1.61 -16.08 -14.88
N ASP A 18 1.02 -17.27 -14.70
CA ASP A 18 0.65 -17.79 -13.37
C ASP A 18 1.87 -18.04 -12.47
N CYS A 19 3.02 -18.36 -13.07
CA CYS A 19 4.29 -18.51 -12.37
C CYS A 19 4.97 -17.17 -12.00
N GLY A 20 4.37 -16.02 -12.39
CA GLY A 20 4.92 -14.70 -12.09
C GLY A 20 5.05 -14.44 -10.59
N GLU A 21 6.07 -13.69 -10.20
CA GLU A 21 6.33 -13.32 -8.81
C GLU A 21 5.55 -12.09 -8.34
N ASP A 22 5.18 -11.20 -9.27
CA ASP A 22 4.47 -9.97 -8.97
C ASP A 22 2.95 -10.13 -9.07
N THR A 23 2.25 -9.35 -8.25
CA THR A 23 0.79 -9.24 -8.33
C THR A 23 0.42 -7.96 -9.06
N ILE A 24 -0.41 -8.08 -10.10
CA ILE A 24 -0.89 -6.96 -10.90
C ILE A 24 -2.42 -6.93 -10.90
N PHE A 25 -2.96 -5.71 -10.91
CA PHE A 25 -4.39 -5.45 -11.02
C PHE A 25 -4.69 -4.84 -12.38
N LEU A 26 -5.70 -5.38 -13.04
CA LEU A 26 -6.09 -5.03 -14.39
C LEU A 26 -7.59 -4.75 -14.45
N SER A 27 -8.00 -3.78 -15.30
CA SER A 27 -9.40 -3.71 -15.73
C SER A 27 -9.77 -4.93 -16.57
N PRO A 28 -11.06 -5.34 -16.62
CA PRO A 28 -11.49 -6.50 -17.42
C PRO A 28 -11.15 -6.41 -18.91
N ASP A 29 -11.06 -5.22 -19.49
CA ASP A 29 -10.63 -4.96 -20.86
C ASP A 29 -9.10 -5.06 -21.04
N MET A 30 -8.35 -5.28 -19.93
CA MET A 30 -6.89 -5.40 -19.88
C MET A 30 -6.12 -4.19 -20.45
N THR A 31 -6.78 -3.06 -20.65
CA THR A 31 -6.20 -1.89 -21.31
C THR A 31 -6.39 -0.59 -20.56
N SER A 32 -7.57 -0.34 -20.00
CA SER A 32 -7.95 0.93 -19.39
C SER A 32 -7.23 1.22 -18.05
N TYR A 33 -6.95 0.18 -17.28
CA TYR A 33 -6.24 0.27 -16.00
C TYR A 33 -5.28 -0.89 -15.80
N LYS A 34 -4.05 -0.56 -15.42
CA LYS A 34 -2.99 -1.52 -15.10
C LYS A 34 -2.13 -0.95 -13.98
N ALA A 35 -1.93 -1.72 -12.92
CA ALA A 35 -1.04 -1.33 -11.82
C ALA A 35 -0.48 -2.57 -11.12
N ASN A 36 0.75 -2.49 -10.63
CA ASN A 36 1.22 -3.48 -9.69
C ASN A 36 0.57 -3.27 -8.30
N ARG A 37 0.66 -4.28 -7.44
CA ARG A 37 0.05 -4.27 -6.11
C ARG A 37 0.48 -3.08 -5.26
N GLU A 38 1.72 -2.61 -5.42
CA GLU A 38 2.30 -1.55 -4.61
C GLU A 38 1.60 -0.20 -4.77
N ILE A 39 1.09 0.07 -5.99
CA ILE A 39 0.51 1.37 -6.32
C ILE A 39 -0.94 1.29 -6.80
N ALA A 40 -1.51 0.08 -6.87
CA ALA A 40 -2.88 -0.10 -7.31
C ALA A 40 -3.86 0.70 -6.43
N VAL A 41 -4.84 1.35 -7.05
CA VAL A 41 -5.93 2.05 -6.37
C VAL A 41 -7.27 1.48 -6.80
N SER A 42 -8.28 1.62 -5.94
CA SER A 42 -9.66 1.25 -6.27
C SER A 42 -10.59 2.45 -6.18
N ALA A 43 -11.77 2.33 -6.79
CA ALA A 43 -12.83 3.33 -6.69
C ALA A 43 -13.77 3.09 -5.50
N LEU A 44 -13.36 2.28 -4.52
CA LEU A 44 -14.12 2.09 -3.30
C LEU A 44 -14.36 3.42 -2.61
N LYS A 45 -15.61 3.65 -2.22
CA LYS A 45 -16.03 4.81 -1.45
C LYS A 45 -16.56 4.34 -0.11
N PHE A 46 -16.19 5.05 0.93
CA PHE A 46 -16.62 4.78 2.28
C PHE A 46 -17.37 6.02 2.78
N GLU A 47 -18.63 5.82 3.15
CA GLU A 47 -19.51 6.88 3.65
C GLU A 47 -20.23 6.37 4.88
N LYS A 48 -20.26 7.16 5.95
CA LYS A 48 -20.99 6.82 7.17
C LYS A 48 -22.50 6.82 6.85
N THR A 49 -23.09 5.64 6.79
CA THR A 49 -24.51 5.47 6.49
C THR A 49 -25.38 5.32 7.74
N GLU A 50 -24.75 5.07 8.89
CA GLU A 50 -25.41 4.86 10.18
C GLU A 50 -25.19 6.06 11.12
N PRO A 51 -26.13 6.35 12.03
CA PRO A 51 -25.92 7.35 13.06
C PRO A 51 -24.79 6.95 14.00
N GLU A 52 -24.00 7.92 14.42
CA GLU A 52 -22.91 7.70 15.36
C GLU A 52 -23.47 7.38 16.75
N LEU A 53 -23.13 6.21 17.27
CA LEU A 53 -23.46 5.76 18.62
C LEU A 53 -22.42 6.25 19.63
N PRO A 54 -22.77 6.42 20.92
CA PRO A 54 -21.82 6.80 21.96
C PRO A 54 -20.64 5.82 22.06
N LEU A 55 -19.43 6.34 22.25
CA LEU A 55 -18.24 5.53 22.49
C LEU A 55 -18.41 4.73 23.77
N GLU A 56 -18.21 3.42 23.70
CA GLU A 56 -18.37 2.50 24.82
C GLU A 56 -17.11 1.65 25.00
N LYS A 57 -16.60 1.57 26.24
CA LYS A 57 -15.47 0.69 26.57
C LYS A 57 -16.00 -0.66 27.04
N VAL A 58 -15.55 -1.74 26.41
CA VAL A 58 -16.03 -3.11 26.68
C VAL A 58 -14.86 -4.02 27.03
N HIS A 59 -15.10 -4.95 27.96
CA HIS A 59 -14.13 -5.96 28.35
C HIS A 59 -14.14 -7.13 27.36
N THR A 60 -12.96 -7.44 26.81
CA THR A 60 -12.75 -8.46 25.74
C THR A 60 -11.56 -9.34 26.12
N PRO A 61 -11.70 -10.19 27.15
CA PRO A 61 -10.58 -10.92 27.74
C PRO A 61 -9.94 -11.87 26.74
N GLY A 62 -8.61 -11.71 26.54
CA GLY A 62 -7.81 -12.55 25.66
C GLY A 62 -8.02 -12.34 24.17
N GLN A 63 -8.89 -11.42 23.74
CA GLN A 63 -9.16 -11.17 22.33
C GLN A 63 -8.20 -10.11 21.78
N LYS A 64 -7.38 -10.45 20.77
CA LYS A 64 -6.35 -9.55 20.21
C LYS A 64 -6.45 -9.41 18.69
N THR A 65 -6.78 -10.49 17.98
CA THR A 65 -6.90 -10.45 16.53
C THR A 65 -8.27 -9.89 16.11
N ILE A 66 -8.34 -9.41 14.88
CA ILE A 66 -9.61 -8.90 14.31
C ILE A 66 -10.71 -9.95 14.38
N GLU A 67 -10.37 -11.20 14.02
CA GLU A 67 -11.31 -12.33 13.99
C GLU A 67 -11.81 -12.68 15.39
N GLU A 68 -10.90 -12.72 16.39
CA GLU A 68 -11.27 -12.99 17.79
C GLU A 68 -12.20 -11.90 18.34
N VAL A 69 -11.82 -10.64 18.17
CA VAL A 69 -12.61 -9.49 18.65
C VAL A 69 -13.96 -9.41 17.95
N ALA A 70 -13.99 -9.59 16.62
CA ALA A 70 -15.23 -9.58 15.83
C ALA A 70 -16.16 -10.71 16.25
N GLY A 71 -15.63 -11.92 16.41
CA GLY A 71 -16.40 -13.10 16.86
C GLY A 71 -16.94 -12.93 18.29
N PHE A 72 -16.12 -12.42 19.23
CA PHE A 72 -16.52 -12.20 20.62
C PHE A 72 -17.62 -11.16 20.75
N LEU A 73 -17.53 -10.06 20.00
CA LEU A 73 -18.49 -8.95 20.05
C LEU A 73 -19.68 -9.11 19.10
N GLY A 74 -19.71 -10.18 18.28
CA GLY A 74 -20.77 -10.44 17.31
C GLY A 74 -20.85 -9.41 16.19
N VAL A 75 -19.73 -8.84 15.77
CA VAL A 75 -19.61 -7.90 14.65
C VAL A 75 -18.84 -8.53 13.50
N LYS A 76 -18.90 -7.94 12.31
CA LYS A 76 -18.08 -8.38 11.19
C LYS A 76 -16.69 -7.72 11.24
N PRO A 77 -15.64 -8.30 10.60
CA PRO A 77 -14.32 -7.67 10.48
C PRO A 77 -14.36 -6.26 9.90
N GLU A 78 -15.27 -5.98 8.97
CA GLU A 78 -15.49 -4.65 8.38
C GLU A 78 -16.00 -3.59 9.38
N ASN A 79 -16.51 -4.01 10.54
CA ASN A 79 -16.91 -3.13 11.63
C ASN A 79 -15.83 -2.99 12.71
N THR A 80 -14.61 -3.39 12.42
CA THR A 80 -13.45 -3.26 13.31
C THR A 80 -12.38 -2.37 12.69
N GLY A 81 -11.50 -1.83 13.51
CA GLY A 81 -10.31 -1.10 13.08
C GLY A 81 -9.04 -1.75 13.58
N LYS A 82 -8.10 -1.96 12.67
CA LYS A 82 -6.77 -2.53 12.92
C LYS A 82 -5.77 -1.41 13.13
N ALA A 83 -5.05 -1.43 14.25
CA ALA A 83 -3.97 -0.51 14.56
C ALA A 83 -2.62 -1.16 14.24
N VAL A 84 -1.76 -0.46 13.50
CA VAL A 84 -0.40 -0.89 13.17
C VAL A 84 0.57 0.24 13.50
N PHE A 85 1.69 -0.11 14.11
CA PHE A 85 2.76 0.84 14.39
C PHE A 85 3.98 0.56 13.55
N TYR A 86 4.48 1.62 12.93
CA TYR A 86 5.75 1.62 12.21
C TYR A 86 6.71 2.63 12.83
N ALA A 87 7.99 2.45 12.54
CA ALA A 87 9.04 3.44 12.72
C ALA A 87 9.60 3.79 11.34
N ASP A 88 9.83 5.07 11.09
CA ASP A 88 10.50 5.55 9.87
C ASP A 88 12.03 5.43 9.97
N ASP A 89 12.74 5.84 8.91
CA ASP A 89 14.20 5.85 8.80
C ASP A 89 14.90 6.75 9.85
N GLU A 90 14.18 7.71 10.47
CA GLU A 90 14.66 8.54 11.58
C GLU A 90 14.27 7.97 12.97
N GLY A 91 13.56 6.85 13.01
CA GLY A 91 13.05 6.24 14.24
C GLY A 91 11.78 6.91 14.81
N LYS A 92 11.14 7.81 14.05
CA LYS A 92 9.88 8.42 14.45
C LYS A 92 8.73 7.43 14.27
N LEU A 93 7.84 7.41 15.24
CA LEU A 93 6.70 6.49 15.21
C LEU A 93 5.58 6.99 14.31
N VAL A 94 5.03 6.05 13.56
CA VAL A 94 3.84 6.22 12.73
C VAL A 94 2.77 5.24 13.22
N PHE A 95 1.67 5.75 13.71
CA PHE A 95 0.46 4.98 14.00
C PHE A 95 -0.43 4.97 12.78
N VAL A 96 -0.80 3.79 12.34
CA VAL A 96 -1.70 3.60 11.22
C VAL A 96 -2.97 2.91 11.71
N MET A 97 -4.11 3.42 11.27
CA MET A 97 -5.38 2.75 11.48
C MET A 97 -6.08 2.47 10.17
N ILE A 98 -6.44 1.23 9.96
CA ILE A 98 -7.15 0.73 8.78
C ILE A 98 -8.33 -0.13 9.21
N ARG A 99 -9.39 -0.23 8.40
CA ARG A 99 -10.52 -1.11 8.69
C ARG A 99 -10.08 -2.58 8.74
N GLY A 100 -10.63 -3.36 9.65
CA GLY A 100 -10.12 -4.69 10.00
C GLY A 100 -10.09 -5.72 8.86
N ASP A 101 -10.93 -5.54 7.84
CA ASP A 101 -10.95 -6.39 6.63
C ASP A 101 -9.91 -6.00 5.57
N PHE A 102 -9.15 -4.92 5.77
CA PHE A 102 -8.07 -4.48 4.86
C PHE A 102 -6.68 -4.72 5.43
N GLU A 103 -5.69 -4.70 4.53
CA GLU A 103 -4.27 -4.72 4.86
C GLU A 103 -3.59 -3.40 4.44
N VAL A 104 -2.66 -2.95 5.26
CA VAL A 104 -1.85 -1.76 4.95
C VAL A 104 -0.96 -2.04 3.75
N ASN A 105 -0.97 -1.13 2.80
CA ASN A 105 0.01 -1.09 1.72
C ASN A 105 1.17 -0.17 2.13
N GLU A 106 2.28 -0.77 2.52
CA GLU A 106 3.44 -0.02 3.02
C GLU A 106 4.03 0.93 1.97
N THR A 107 4.00 0.56 0.69
CA THR A 107 4.47 1.43 -0.40
C THR A 107 3.59 2.67 -0.56
N LYS A 108 2.26 2.53 -0.50
CA LYS A 108 1.35 3.69 -0.49
C LYS A 108 1.61 4.57 0.73
N LEU A 109 1.77 3.97 1.90
CA LEU A 109 2.06 4.69 3.13
C LEU A 109 3.39 5.44 3.06
N GLN A 110 4.48 4.81 2.58
CA GLN A 110 5.77 5.44 2.35
C GLN A 110 5.68 6.63 1.40
N ASN A 111 4.98 6.45 0.28
CA ASN A 111 4.78 7.51 -0.72
C ASN A 111 4.00 8.70 -0.14
N HIS A 112 2.95 8.42 0.65
CA HIS A 112 2.15 9.44 1.32
C HIS A 112 2.97 10.22 2.35
N LEU A 113 3.74 9.52 3.17
CA LEU A 113 4.59 10.09 4.21
C LEU A 113 5.88 10.74 3.65
N LYS A 114 6.26 10.43 2.41
CA LYS A 114 7.52 10.83 1.74
C LYS A 114 8.76 10.34 2.49
N ILE A 115 8.71 9.11 2.97
CA ILE A 115 9.80 8.41 3.66
C ILE A 115 10.29 7.23 2.83
N ASN A 116 11.53 6.79 3.06
CA ASN A 116 12.15 5.74 2.25
C ASN A 116 11.96 4.35 2.85
N GLU A 117 11.90 4.23 4.15
CA GLU A 117 11.81 2.96 4.84
C GLU A 117 10.78 3.00 5.96
N LEU A 118 10.03 1.91 6.10
CA LEU A 118 9.16 1.62 7.24
C LEU A 118 9.56 0.28 7.83
N LYS A 119 9.61 0.22 9.16
CA LYS A 119 9.81 -1.01 9.94
C LYS A 119 8.70 -1.12 10.96
N PHE A 120 8.25 -2.33 11.27
CA PHE A 120 7.32 -2.51 12.38
C PHE A 120 7.97 -2.02 13.67
N ALA A 121 7.23 -1.22 14.43
CA ALA A 121 7.66 -0.79 15.75
C ALA A 121 7.65 -1.99 16.74
N ASN A 122 8.61 -2.01 17.64
CA ASN A 122 8.64 -3.02 18.70
C ASN A 122 7.73 -2.61 19.88
N ASP A 123 7.50 -3.56 20.80
CA ASP A 123 6.62 -3.35 21.95
C ASP A 123 7.04 -2.19 22.86
N GLU A 124 8.35 -1.95 23.01
CA GLU A 124 8.87 -0.85 23.84
C GLU A 124 8.51 0.51 23.22
N GLN A 125 8.68 0.62 21.91
CA GLN A 125 8.32 1.82 21.15
C GLN A 125 6.80 2.09 21.22
N ILE A 126 5.98 1.04 21.07
CA ILE A 126 4.52 1.14 21.17
C ILE A 126 4.10 1.63 22.56
N ARG A 127 4.69 1.06 23.63
CA ARG A 127 4.42 1.47 25.02
C ARG A 127 4.89 2.90 25.30
N ALA A 128 6.03 3.31 24.76
CA ALA A 128 6.53 4.69 24.89
C ALA A 128 5.60 5.72 24.22
N ALA A 129 4.86 5.30 23.19
CA ALA A 129 3.82 6.10 22.55
C ALA A 129 2.51 6.20 23.38
N GLY A 130 2.41 5.46 24.50
CA GLY A 130 1.21 5.42 25.34
C GLY A 130 0.17 4.39 24.88
N ALA A 131 0.55 3.49 23.97
CA ALA A 131 -0.32 2.42 23.48
C ALA A 131 0.02 1.06 24.10
N VAL A 132 -0.91 0.12 24.05
CA VAL A 132 -0.73 -1.25 24.51
C VAL A 132 -0.69 -2.19 23.29
N PRO A 133 0.42 -2.93 23.08
CA PRO A 133 0.50 -3.89 21.97
C PRO A 133 -0.66 -4.88 21.98
N GLY A 134 -1.32 -5.06 20.82
CA GLY A 134 -2.50 -5.90 20.68
C GLY A 134 -3.83 -5.23 21.07
N PHE A 135 -3.80 -4.08 21.76
CA PHE A 135 -5.00 -3.34 22.20
C PHE A 135 -4.88 -1.84 21.86
N ALA A 136 -4.07 -1.49 20.89
CA ALA A 136 -3.79 -0.11 20.56
C ALA A 136 -5.02 0.61 19.99
N SER A 137 -5.19 1.86 20.39
CA SER A 137 -6.27 2.75 19.98
C SER A 137 -5.72 4.09 19.54
N PRO A 138 -6.33 4.74 18.56
CA PRO A 138 -6.00 6.13 18.25
C PRO A 138 -6.49 7.10 19.35
N VAL A 139 -7.45 6.68 20.17
CA VAL A 139 -8.00 7.49 21.26
C VAL A 139 -6.99 7.60 22.39
N GLY A 140 -6.55 8.83 22.69
CA GLY A 140 -5.61 9.12 23.77
C GLY A 140 -4.12 8.99 23.41
N ILE A 141 -3.79 8.70 22.15
CA ILE A 141 -2.39 8.79 21.68
C ILE A 141 -1.99 10.27 21.56
N ASP A 142 -0.79 10.59 22.02
CA ASP A 142 -0.22 11.93 21.92
C ASP A 142 0.29 12.21 20.47
N PRO A 143 -0.37 13.10 19.71
CA PRO A 143 0.04 13.40 18.34
C PRO A 143 1.40 14.12 18.25
N ALA A 144 1.95 14.61 19.36
CA ALA A 144 3.30 15.18 19.39
C ALA A 144 4.39 14.09 19.35
N LYS A 145 4.05 12.84 19.77
CA LYS A 145 4.99 11.72 19.82
C LYS A 145 4.87 10.77 18.64
N VAL A 146 3.71 10.74 17.99
CA VAL A 146 3.39 9.75 16.96
C VAL A 146 2.65 10.43 15.82
N ARG A 147 3.13 10.26 14.59
CA ARG A 147 2.37 10.66 13.41
C ARG A 147 1.20 9.70 13.20
N ILE A 148 -0.02 10.21 13.13
CA ILE A 148 -1.23 9.39 13.01
C ILE A 148 -1.73 9.46 11.55
N VAL A 149 -1.86 8.30 10.91
CA VAL A 149 -2.44 8.15 9.57
C VAL A 149 -3.66 7.25 9.66
N ILE A 150 -4.76 7.72 9.14
CA ILE A 150 -6.05 7.02 9.11
C ILE A 150 -6.41 6.68 7.67
N ASP A 151 -6.69 5.42 7.40
CA ASP A 151 -7.17 5.01 6.08
C ASP A 151 -8.58 5.57 5.78
N ASN A 152 -8.85 5.84 4.51
CA ASN A 152 -10.15 6.30 4.03
C ASN A 152 -11.30 5.39 4.49
N SER A 153 -11.06 4.07 4.60
CA SER A 153 -12.05 3.10 5.07
C SER A 153 -12.47 3.31 6.52
N VAL A 154 -11.56 3.76 7.39
CA VAL A 154 -11.86 4.10 8.78
C VAL A 154 -12.61 5.43 8.86
N ALA A 155 -12.15 6.42 8.10
CA ALA A 155 -12.77 7.74 8.11
C ALA A 155 -14.23 7.71 7.64
N GLY A 156 -14.55 6.83 6.70
CA GLY A 156 -15.88 6.67 6.12
C GLY A 156 -16.74 5.57 6.74
N THR A 157 -16.29 4.86 7.78
CA THR A 157 -17.09 3.82 8.45
C THR A 157 -17.51 4.30 9.87
N ALA A 158 -18.79 4.17 10.19
CA ALA A 158 -19.30 4.50 11.50
C ALA A 158 -19.15 3.33 12.49
N ASN A 159 -19.07 3.66 13.77
CA ASN A 159 -19.22 2.73 14.90
C ASN A 159 -18.24 1.54 14.91
N LEU A 160 -16.98 1.79 14.55
CA LEU A 160 -15.94 0.76 14.53
C LEU A 160 -15.61 0.27 15.95
N VAL A 161 -15.22 -0.99 16.05
CA VAL A 161 -14.56 -1.57 17.23
C VAL A 161 -13.07 -1.38 17.10
N VAL A 162 -12.42 -0.77 18.08
CA VAL A 162 -10.97 -0.48 18.09
C VAL A 162 -10.38 -0.81 19.46
N GLY A 163 -9.07 -0.97 19.56
CA GLY A 163 -8.40 -1.14 20.85
C GLY A 163 -8.70 0.03 21.83
N ALA A 164 -8.46 -0.17 23.11
CA ALA A 164 -8.71 0.83 24.16
C ALA A 164 -7.44 1.28 24.91
N ASN A 165 -6.25 0.98 24.38
CA ASN A 165 -4.96 1.20 25.05
C ASN A 165 -4.89 0.61 26.47
N GLU A 166 -5.65 -0.43 26.71
CA GLU A 166 -5.68 -1.19 27.95
C GLU A 166 -5.83 -2.68 27.63
N THR A 167 -5.07 -3.53 28.32
CA THR A 167 -5.11 -4.97 28.12
C THR A 167 -6.52 -5.51 28.34
N ASP A 168 -7.01 -6.34 27.42
CA ASP A 168 -8.31 -6.96 27.45
C ASP A 168 -9.51 -5.99 27.35
N TYR A 169 -9.29 -4.78 26.80
CA TYR A 169 -10.37 -3.83 26.53
C TYR A 169 -10.33 -3.31 25.11
N HIS A 170 -11.55 -3.11 24.57
CA HIS A 170 -11.78 -2.42 23.30
C HIS A 170 -12.84 -1.31 23.46
N TYR A 171 -12.80 -0.33 22.56
CA TYR A 171 -13.88 0.62 22.37
C TYR A 171 -14.82 0.11 21.28
N ARG A 172 -16.14 0.16 21.52
CA ARG A 172 -17.17 0.08 20.50
C ARG A 172 -17.58 1.49 20.09
N ASN A 173 -18.09 1.58 18.88
CA ASN A 173 -18.69 2.81 18.35
C ASN A 173 -17.66 3.95 18.21
N PHE A 174 -16.42 3.60 17.90
CA PHE A 174 -15.42 4.61 17.52
C PHE A 174 -15.83 5.27 16.20
N ASN A 175 -15.76 6.60 16.17
CA ASN A 175 -16.06 7.41 14.99
C ASN A 175 -14.98 8.44 14.76
N TYR A 176 -14.28 8.33 13.61
CA TYR A 176 -13.36 9.38 13.18
C TYR A 176 -14.12 10.69 12.95
N GLY A 177 -13.54 11.80 13.39
CA GLY A 177 -14.15 13.14 13.40
C GLY A 177 -14.72 13.51 14.76
N ARG A 178 -15.23 12.55 15.54
CA ARG A 178 -15.71 12.75 16.92
C ARG A 178 -14.68 12.35 17.97
N ASP A 179 -14.18 11.10 17.91
CA ASP A 179 -13.31 10.50 18.94
C ASP A 179 -11.82 10.73 18.66
N LEU A 180 -11.50 10.98 17.41
CA LEU A 180 -10.20 11.42 16.91
C LEU A 180 -10.43 12.38 15.74
N SER A 181 -9.78 13.52 15.74
CA SER A 181 -9.86 14.49 14.65
C SER A 181 -8.47 15.02 14.29
N GLY A 182 -8.33 15.56 13.06
CA GLY A 182 -7.09 16.21 12.63
C GLY A 182 -5.94 15.26 12.30
N ALA A 183 -6.18 13.95 12.25
CA ALA A 183 -5.20 12.99 11.73
C ALA A 183 -5.10 13.08 10.20
N ASP A 184 -3.98 12.62 9.67
CA ASP A 184 -3.71 12.54 8.24
C ASP A 184 -4.56 11.40 7.63
N VAL A 185 -5.44 11.70 6.68
CA VAL A 185 -6.34 10.72 6.06
C VAL A 185 -5.88 10.43 4.64
N ALA A 186 -5.66 9.17 4.30
CA ALA A 186 -5.13 8.74 3.01
C ALA A 186 -5.65 7.37 2.57
N ASP A 187 -5.56 7.09 1.26
CA ASP A 187 -5.71 5.73 0.72
C ASP A 187 -4.39 4.97 0.93
N ILE A 188 -4.37 4.11 1.94
CA ILE A 188 -3.23 3.25 2.27
C ILE A 188 -3.60 1.76 2.28
N ALA A 189 -4.80 1.42 1.83
CA ALA A 189 -5.24 0.04 1.74
C ALA A 189 -4.65 -0.68 0.52
N THR A 190 -4.33 -1.95 0.71
CA THR A 190 -4.04 -2.87 -0.39
C THR A 190 -5.33 -3.16 -1.16
N VAL A 191 -5.29 -3.00 -2.48
CA VAL A 191 -6.40 -3.33 -3.37
C VAL A 191 -6.62 -4.84 -3.42
N ARG A 192 -7.87 -5.27 -3.51
CA ARG A 192 -8.27 -6.67 -3.60
C ARG A 192 -8.87 -7.00 -4.96
N GLU A 193 -8.82 -8.26 -5.32
CA GLU A 193 -9.57 -8.75 -6.47
C GLU A 193 -11.06 -8.46 -6.30
N GLY A 194 -11.69 -7.99 -7.37
CA GLY A 194 -13.10 -7.59 -7.35
C GLY A 194 -13.38 -6.17 -6.87
N ASP A 195 -12.41 -5.45 -6.30
CA ASP A 195 -12.58 -4.03 -5.98
C ASP A 195 -12.89 -3.24 -7.26
N PRO A 196 -13.71 -2.17 -7.20
CA PRO A 196 -14.08 -1.43 -8.39
C PRO A 196 -12.88 -0.69 -8.99
N CYS A 197 -12.70 -0.84 -10.28
CA CYS A 197 -11.66 -0.17 -11.07
C CYS A 197 -11.83 1.36 -11.02
N PRO A 198 -10.78 2.14 -10.78
CA PRO A 198 -10.86 3.60 -10.68
C PRO A 198 -11.22 4.28 -12.02
N VAL A 199 -11.05 3.58 -13.14
CA VAL A 199 -11.32 4.12 -14.48
C VAL A 199 -12.65 3.63 -15.03
N THR A 200 -12.94 2.32 -14.93
CA THR A 200 -14.13 1.72 -15.55
C THR A 200 -15.26 1.44 -14.58
N GLY A 201 -15.00 1.45 -13.27
CA GLY A 201 -15.94 1.03 -12.22
C GLY A 201 -16.21 -0.48 -12.17
N GLN A 202 -15.70 -1.25 -13.14
CA GLN A 202 -15.87 -2.71 -13.16
C GLN A 202 -14.93 -3.40 -12.17
N PRO A 203 -15.24 -4.64 -11.73
CA PRO A 203 -14.37 -5.38 -10.81
C PRO A 203 -12.95 -5.57 -11.38
N LEU A 204 -11.93 -5.24 -10.60
CA LEU A 204 -10.54 -5.46 -10.94
C LEU A 204 -10.22 -6.96 -10.96
N LEU A 205 -9.46 -7.38 -11.96
CA LEU A 205 -8.87 -8.70 -12.05
C LEU A 205 -7.49 -8.67 -11.38
N MET A 206 -7.21 -9.67 -10.57
CA MET A 206 -5.88 -9.92 -10.02
C MET A 206 -5.16 -10.99 -10.87
N LYS A 207 -3.96 -10.69 -11.33
CA LYS A 207 -3.12 -11.59 -12.12
C LYS A 207 -1.71 -11.64 -11.55
N ARG A 208 -1.00 -12.69 -11.90
CA ARG A 208 0.45 -12.79 -11.65
C ARG A 208 1.19 -12.27 -12.88
N GLY A 209 2.36 -11.69 -12.67
CA GLY A 209 3.19 -11.14 -13.73
C GLY A 209 4.68 -11.36 -13.51
N ILE A 210 5.40 -11.48 -14.62
CA ILE A 210 6.86 -11.53 -14.66
C ILE A 210 7.34 -10.17 -15.17
N GLU A 211 8.14 -9.44 -14.39
CA GLU A 211 8.74 -8.19 -14.85
C GLU A 211 9.82 -8.48 -15.90
N VAL A 212 9.58 -8.09 -17.15
CA VAL A 212 10.49 -8.32 -18.27
C VAL A 212 11.36 -7.10 -18.60
N GLY A 213 10.96 -5.92 -18.14
CA GLY A 213 11.70 -4.69 -18.32
C GLY A 213 11.12 -3.52 -17.54
N ASN A 214 11.91 -2.45 -17.44
CA ASN A 214 11.51 -1.25 -16.73
C ASN A 214 12.09 0.02 -17.35
N ILE A 215 11.46 1.14 -17.04
CA ILE A 215 11.96 2.47 -17.35
C ILE A 215 11.80 3.40 -16.14
N PHE A 216 12.82 4.23 -15.91
CA PHE A 216 12.85 5.19 -14.81
C PHE A 216 13.16 6.59 -15.33
N GLN A 217 12.38 7.57 -14.91
CA GLN A 217 12.70 8.99 -15.09
C GLN A 217 13.54 9.47 -13.90
N LEU A 218 14.87 9.36 -14.02
CA LEU A 218 15.80 9.66 -12.93
C LEU A 218 15.97 11.17 -12.68
N GLY A 219 15.63 12.00 -13.67
CA GLY A 219 15.82 13.44 -13.59
C GLY A 219 17.28 13.80 -13.38
N THR A 220 17.58 14.58 -12.36
CA THR A 220 18.96 15.02 -12.04
C THR A 220 19.55 14.34 -10.80
N LYS A 221 18.93 13.25 -10.32
CA LYS A 221 19.36 12.55 -9.10
C LYS A 221 20.82 12.15 -9.11
N TYR A 222 21.30 11.64 -10.24
CA TYR A 222 22.69 11.19 -10.39
C TYR A 222 23.58 12.25 -11.02
N SER A 223 23.10 13.02 -11.99
CA SER A 223 23.91 14.01 -12.69
C SER A 223 24.39 15.15 -11.80
N LYS A 224 23.57 15.60 -10.85
CA LYS A 224 23.96 16.67 -9.88
C LYS A 224 25.17 16.25 -9.01
N PRO A 225 25.13 15.14 -8.25
CA PRO A 225 26.27 14.74 -7.42
C PRO A 225 27.51 14.33 -8.25
N MET A 226 27.32 13.86 -9.49
CA MET A 226 28.41 13.54 -10.41
C MET A 226 28.96 14.75 -11.15
N ASN A 227 28.35 15.92 -10.96
CA ASN A 227 28.71 17.16 -11.68
C ASN A 227 28.64 16.99 -13.21
N CYS A 228 27.72 16.13 -13.68
CA CYS A 228 27.51 15.83 -15.10
C CYS A 228 26.57 16.88 -15.71
N ASN A 229 27.17 17.92 -16.31
CA ASN A 229 26.45 19.08 -16.82
C ASN A 229 26.63 19.22 -18.34
N TYR A 230 25.70 19.93 -18.97
CA TYR A 230 25.79 20.41 -20.34
C TYR A 230 25.64 21.94 -20.37
N LEU A 231 26.15 22.57 -21.43
CA LEU A 231 25.91 23.97 -21.70
C LEU A 231 24.72 24.10 -22.65
N ASP A 232 23.77 24.94 -22.30
CA ASP A 232 22.69 25.30 -23.23
C ASP A 232 23.17 26.27 -24.33
N LYS A 233 22.27 26.64 -25.25
CA LYS A 233 22.56 27.55 -26.35
C LYS A 233 23.02 28.94 -25.91
N ASP A 234 22.73 29.33 -24.67
CA ASP A 234 23.08 30.61 -24.08
C ASP A 234 24.35 30.52 -23.19
N GLY A 235 25.02 29.35 -23.22
CA GLY A 235 26.24 29.07 -22.48
C GLY A 235 26.05 28.81 -20.99
N LYS A 236 24.81 28.60 -20.52
CA LYS A 236 24.50 28.29 -19.12
C LYS A 236 24.68 26.79 -18.86
N SER A 237 25.30 26.47 -17.73
CA SER A 237 25.49 25.10 -17.28
C SER A 237 24.24 24.55 -16.59
N HIS A 238 23.79 23.38 -17.04
CA HIS A 238 22.66 22.63 -16.49
C HIS A 238 23.03 21.17 -16.23
N PRO A 239 22.54 20.54 -15.16
CA PRO A 239 22.74 19.12 -14.95
C PRO A 239 21.96 18.31 -16.00
N MET A 240 22.55 17.25 -16.49
CA MET A 240 21.90 16.32 -17.43
C MET A 240 20.63 15.73 -16.83
N ILE A 241 19.55 15.68 -17.61
CA ILE A 241 18.33 14.94 -17.27
C ILE A 241 18.54 13.49 -17.74
N MET A 242 18.36 12.55 -16.82
CA MET A 242 18.68 11.14 -17.05
C MET A 242 17.45 10.26 -17.03
N GLY A 243 17.48 9.21 -17.81
CA GLY A 243 16.58 8.05 -17.74
C GLY A 243 17.38 6.77 -17.57
N CYS A 244 16.71 5.72 -17.11
CA CYS A 244 17.26 4.37 -17.07
C CYS A 244 16.27 3.42 -17.74
N TYR A 245 16.77 2.51 -18.57
CA TYR A 245 15.96 1.61 -19.38
C TYR A 245 16.55 0.20 -19.25
N GLY A 246 15.77 -0.72 -18.68
CA GLY A 246 16.20 -2.10 -18.45
C GLY A 246 15.37 -3.11 -19.21
N ILE A 247 16.02 -4.12 -19.78
CA ILE A 247 15.37 -5.31 -20.37
C ILE A 247 16.07 -6.54 -19.82
N GLY A 248 15.31 -7.43 -19.18
CA GLY A 248 15.79 -8.73 -18.74
C GLY A 248 15.74 -9.75 -19.87
N VAL A 249 16.80 -9.85 -20.68
CA VAL A 249 16.80 -10.73 -21.88
C VAL A 249 16.47 -12.17 -21.54
N GLY A 250 17.12 -12.76 -20.52
CA GLY A 250 16.84 -14.13 -20.09
C GLY A 250 15.42 -14.28 -19.53
N ARG A 251 14.94 -13.29 -18.77
CA ARG A 251 13.58 -13.28 -18.20
C ARG A 251 12.53 -13.11 -19.30
N THR A 252 12.77 -12.28 -20.31
CA THR A 252 11.90 -12.14 -21.48
C THR A 252 11.84 -13.45 -22.25
N MET A 253 12.97 -14.11 -22.49
CA MET A 253 12.98 -15.41 -23.14
C MET A 253 12.20 -16.46 -22.36
N ALA A 254 12.39 -16.55 -21.04
CA ALA A 254 11.63 -17.45 -20.17
C ALA A 254 10.13 -17.18 -20.22
N SER A 255 9.73 -15.88 -20.24
CA SER A 255 8.32 -15.49 -20.34
C SER A 255 7.71 -15.87 -21.67
N VAL A 256 8.46 -15.79 -22.76
CA VAL A 256 7.99 -16.28 -24.09
C VAL A 256 7.78 -17.79 -24.06
N VAL A 257 8.70 -18.55 -23.46
CA VAL A 257 8.54 -20.01 -23.33
C VAL A 257 7.33 -20.34 -22.46
N GLU A 258 7.13 -19.63 -21.35
CA GLU A 258 5.98 -19.84 -20.46
C GLU A 258 4.64 -19.57 -21.16
N ASP A 259 4.57 -18.53 -22.00
CA ASP A 259 3.36 -18.16 -22.74
C ASP A 259 3.13 -19.03 -24.00
N SER A 260 4.21 -19.61 -24.55
CA SER A 260 4.21 -20.29 -25.84
C SER A 260 4.89 -21.65 -25.76
N HIS A 261 4.28 -22.58 -25.06
CA HIS A 261 4.74 -23.97 -24.97
C HIS A 261 3.58 -24.97 -25.13
N ASP A 262 3.92 -26.19 -25.45
CA ASP A 262 3.03 -27.34 -25.40
C ASP A 262 3.67 -28.49 -24.58
N ASP A 263 3.04 -29.65 -24.59
CA ASP A 263 3.54 -30.86 -23.85
C ASP A 263 4.91 -31.34 -24.34
N TYR A 264 5.37 -30.88 -25.50
CA TYR A 264 6.64 -31.28 -26.14
C TYR A 264 7.76 -30.26 -25.97
N GLY A 265 7.44 -29.05 -25.53
CA GLY A 265 8.40 -27.99 -25.25
C GLY A 265 8.05 -26.61 -25.80
N PRO A 266 9.04 -25.71 -25.94
CA PRO A 266 8.81 -24.35 -26.42
C PRO A 266 8.30 -24.29 -27.86
N VAL A 267 7.24 -23.50 -28.08
CA VAL A 267 6.73 -23.15 -29.40
C VAL A 267 7.04 -21.68 -29.66
N TRP A 268 8.10 -21.41 -30.43
CA TRP A 268 8.55 -20.04 -30.64
C TRP A 268 7.57 -19.27 -31.56
N PRO A 269 7.12 -18.07 -31.13
CA PRO A 269 6.39 -17.18 -32.02
C PRO A 269 7.21 -16.84 -33.29
N MET A 270 6.55 -16.78 -34.44
CA MET A 270 7.21 -16.55 -35.74
C MET A 270 8.05 -15.25 -35.77
N SER A 271 7.69 -14.25 -34.97
CA SER A 271 8.40 -12.97 -34.89
C SER A 271 9.80 -13.05 -34.27
N ILE A 272 10.07 -14.13 -33.51
CA ILE A 272 11.34 -14.34 -32.83
C ILE A 272 11.92 -15.74 -33.07
N ALA A 273 11.24 -16.56 -33.87
CA ALA A 273 11.75 -17.87 -34.25
C ALA A 273 13.08 -17.71 -35.02
N PRO A 274 14.12 -18.48 -34.69
CA PRO A 274 15.44 -18.33 -35.32
C PRO A 274 15.47 -18.87 -36.78
N TYR A 275 14.45 -19.65 -37.17
CA TYR A 275 14.37 -20.27 -38.50
C TYR A 275 12.92 -20.26 -39.00
#